data_067a16b033261ada8ec3887e805647ef
#
_entry.id   067a16b033261ada8ec3887e805647ef
#
_cell.length_a   1.000
_cell.length_b   1.000
_cell.length_c   1.000
_cell.angle_alpha   90.00
_cell.angle_beta   90.00
_cell.angle_gamma   90.00
#
_symmetry.space_group_name_H-M   'P 1'
#
loop_
_entity.id
_entity.type
_entity.pdbx_description
1 polymer ?
#
loop_
_entity_poly.entity_id
_entity_poly.type
_entity_poly.pdbx_seq_one_letter_code
_entity_poly.pdbx_strand_id
1 'polypeptide(L)'
;MSLITLTSDYGEGSPHAAQLKGAIYQRAPLAKVVDISHSIRKYDVAEAVWVLKQVAPEFPDNSVHLLCVKAACDRPLRLVKYRRQFYLGADNEAFGLLFDEEAPMVYDLSGVRTEKPLPTFPEREWFVPAAAHLVTGGAPESIGRMAPALEPLTLVPPRLEGNELVGQIVYIDHFGNAVTNITRALFEEVVGEREFIIPMRSARMDIRRISMHYHEVAAGDAVALFNAAGFLEIAINNHSAPGGNGGADTLLGLRREQDVRITLGA
;
A
#
# COMPACT_ATOMS: atom_id res chain seq x y z
N MET A 1 8.90 -14.95 16.88
CA MET A 1 8.54 -13.66 17.50
C MET A 1 7.12 -13.37 17.09
N SER A 2 6.22 -13.13 18.05
CA SER A 2 4.79 -12.93 17.75
C SER A 2 4.56 -11.46 17.38
N LEU A 3 4.30 -11.15 16.11
CA LEU A 3 4.20 -9.80 15.60
C LEU A 3 2.89 -9.60 14.84
N ILE A 4 2.16 -8.54 15.18
CA ILE A 4 0.92 -8.14 14.53
C ILE A 4 1.10 -6.71 14.01
N THR A 5 0.75 -6.45 12.77
CA THR A 5 0.77 -5.10 12.20
C THR A 5 -0.62 -4.57 11.94
N LEU A 6 -0.80 -3.26 12.03
CA LEU A 6 -2.07 -2.58 11.81
C LEU A 6 -1.94 -1.57 10.66
N THR A 7 -2.81 -1.70 9.68
CA THR A 7 -2.99 -0.72 8.60
C THR A 7 -4.47 -0.34 8.56
N SER A 8 -4.78 0.94 8.79
CA SER A 8 -6.18 1.39 8.87
C SER A 8 -6.40 2.82 8.36
N ASP A 9 -7.65 3.16 8.15
CA ASP A 9 -8.15 4.51 7.84
C ASP A 9 -8.83 5.18 9.04
N TYR A 10 -8.56 4.71 10.26
CA TYR A 10 -9.20 5.22 11.47
C TYR A 10 -8.84 6.66 11.79
N GLY A 11 -7.70 7.14 11.33
CA GLY A 11 -7.10 8.42 11.66
C GLY A 11 -6.25 8.37 12.93
N GLU A 12 -5.23 9.20 12.97
CA GLU A 12 -4.38 9.39 14.14
C GLU A 12 -5.21 9.90 15.33
N GLY A 13 -5.00 9.32 16.48
CA GLY A 13 -5.77 9.69 17.70
C GLY A 13 -7.18 9.10 17.78
N SER A 14 -7.62 8.28 16.84
CA SER A 14 -8.90 7.58 16.93
C SER A 14 -8.91 6.54 18.04
N PRO A 15 -10.00 6.44 18.85
CA PRO A 15 -10.12 5.41 19.86
C PRO A 15 -10.14 3.99 19.29
N HIS A 16 -10.50 3.80 18.02
CA HIS A 16 -10.58 2.49 17.38
C HIS A 16 -9.22 1.78 17.35
N ALA A 17 -8.15 2.47 16.99
CA ALA A 17 -6.79 1.91 17.00
C ALA A 17 -6.38 1.44 18.41
N ALA A 18 -6.67 2.26 19.44
CA ALA A 18 -6.37 1.91 20.83
C ALA A 18 -7.22 0.73 21.32
N GLN A 19 -8.52 0.69 20.97
CA GLN A 19 -9.41 -0.41 21.31
C GLN A 19 -8.96 -1.73 20.67
N LEU A 20 -8.51 -1.67 19.39
CA LEU A 20 -8.00 -2.83 18.69
C LEU A 20 -6.74 -3.38 19.37
N LYS A 21 -5.78 -2.51 19.68
CA LYS A 21 -4.56 -2.88 20.43
C LYS A 21 -4.87 -3.47 21.80
N GLY A 22 -5.77 -2.83 22.55
CA GLY A 22 -6.22 -3.36 23.84
C GLY A 22 -6.82 -4.76 23.72
N ALA A 23 -7.65 -4.99 22.71
CA ALA A 23 -8.24 -6.31 22.46
C ALA A 23 -7.20 -7.36 22.05
N ILE A 24 -6.15 -6.96 21.30
CA ILE A 24 -5.01 -7.84 20.97
C ILE A 24 -4.25 -8.23 22.24
N TYR A 25 -3.87 -7.26 23.07
CA TYR A 25 -3.11 -7.53 24.30
C TYR A 25 -3.86 -8.36 25.33
N GLN A 26 -5.20 -8.26 25.37
CA GLN A 26 -6.01 -9.15 26.21
C GLN A 26 -5.93 -10.62 25.78
N ARG A 27 -5.75 -10.91 24.50
CA ARG A 27 -5.73 -12.28 23.96
C ARG A 27 -4.33 -12.82 23.70
N ALA A 28 -3.39 -11.93 23.37
CA ALA A 28 -2.00 -12.26 23.09
C ALA A 28 -1.07 -11.24 23.79
N PRO A 29 -0.91 -11.31 25.13
CA PRO A 29 -0.17 -10.32 25.91
C PRO A 29 1.31 -10.16 25.50
N LEU A 30 1.90 -11.20 24.90
CA LEU A 30 3.30 -11.21 24.47
C LEU A 30 3.48 -10.80 23.00
N ALA A 31 2.40 -10.56 22.27
CA ALA A 31 2.49 -10.10 20.89
C ALA A 31 3.01 -8.66 20.84
N LYS A 32 3.87 -8.38 19.88
CA LYS A 32 4.26 -7.01 19.54
C LYS A 32 3.30 -6.47 18.49
N VAL A 33 2.72 -5.31 18.75
CA VAL A 33 1.85 -4.63 17.80
C VAL A 33 2.60 -3.45 17.20
N VAL A 34 2.66 -3.39 15.87
CA VAL A 34 3.30 -2.32 15.10
C VAL A 34 2.26 -1.65 14.21
N ASP A 35 2.15 -0.33 14.33
CA ASP A 35 1.33 0.44 13.41
C ASP A 35 2.12 0.68 12.13
N ILE A 36 1.55 0.27 10.99
CA ILE A 36 2.08 0.66 9.69
C ILE A 36 1.55 2.05 9.36
N SER A 37 0.23 2.22 9.40
CA SER A 37 -0.40 3.53 9.22
C SER A 37 -1.84 3.48 9.74
N HIS A 38 -2.28 4.57 10.36
CA HIS A 38 -3.69 4.85 10.65
C HIS A 38 -4.23 6.02 9.82
N SER A 39 -3.39 6.54 8.91
CA SER A 39 -3.68 7.73 8.08
C SER A 39 -4.00 7.37 6.63
N ILE A 40 -4.35 6.11 6.35
CA ILE A 40 -4.89 5.71 5.05
C ILE A 40 -6.14 6.56 4.78
N ARG A 41 -6.32 7.01 3.55
CA ARG A 41 -7.52 7.75 3.17
C ARG A 41 -8.77 6.89 3.39
N LYS A 42 -9.83 7.54 3.85
CA LYS A 42 -11.09 6.86 4.21
C LYS A 42 -11.58 5.97 3.08
N TYR A 43 -11.79 4.69 3.42
CA TYR A 43 -12.30 3.64 2.53
C TYR A 43 -11.38 3.29 1.34
N ASP A 44 -10.16 3.80 1.28
CA ASP A 44 -9.22 3.55 0.19
C ASP A 44 -8.41 2.28 0.44
N VAL A 45 -8.99 1.16 0.07
CA VAL A 45 -8.32 -0.15 0.23
C VAL A 45 -7.12 -0.26 -0.71
N ALA A 46 -7.16 0.35 -1.89
CA ALA A 46 -6.04 0.31 -2.84
C ALA A 46 -4.79 1.00 -2.26
N GLU A 47 -4.96 2.16 -1.60
CA GLU A 47 -3.86 2.81 -0.89
C GLU A 47 -3.32 1.95 0.26
N ALA A 48 -4.22 1.36 1.07
CA ALA A 48 -3.81 0.50 2.16
C ALA A 48 -3.03 -0.72 1.69
N VAL A 49 -3.47 -1.34 0.60
CA VAL A 49 -2.79 -2.45 -0.05
C VAL A 49 -1.43 -2.01 -0.59
N TRP A 50 -1.38 -0.87 -1.28
CA TRP A 50 -0.12 -0.35 -1.80
C TRP A 50 0.90 -0.13 -0.68
N VAL A 51 0.49 0.54 0.43
CA VAL A 51 1.35 0.76 1.60
C VAL A 51 1.79 -0.56 2.21
N LEU A 52 0.86 -1.48 2.47
CA LEU A 52 1.18 -2.77 3.09
C LEU A 52 2.11 -3.61 2.22
N LYS A 53 1.93 -3.62 0.91
CA LYS A 53 2.75 -4.35 -0.05
C LYS A 53 4.21 -3.91 -0.03
N GLN A 54 4.48 -2.61 0.19
CA GLN A 54 5.83 -2.08 0.31
C GLN A 54 6.51 -2.47 1.62
N VAL A 55 5.73 -2.68 2.67
CA VAL A 55 6.24 -2.83 4.04
C VAL A 55 6.28 -4.28 4.50
N ALA A 56 5.30 -5.10 4.09
CA ALA A 56 5.18 -6.47 4.55
C ALA A 56 6.44 -7.34 4.34
N PRO A 57 7.20 -7.21 3.23
CA PRO A 57 8.42 -8.00 3.03
C PRO A 57 9.52 -7.75 4.07
N GLU A 58 9.51 -6.59 4.73
CA GLU A 58 10.48 -6.22 5.77
C GLU A 58 10.16 -6.87 7.14
N PHE A 59 8.96 -7.45 7.28
CA PHE A 59 8.56 -8.11 8.50
C PHE A 59 8.95 -9.60 8.51
N PRO A 60 9.28 -10.15 9.70
CA PRO A 60 9.69 -11.54 9.80
C PRO A 60 8.57 -12.53 9.45
N ASP A 61 8.98 -13.76 9.17
CA ASP A 61 8.05 -14.88 8.99
C ASP A 61 7.07 -15.02 10.15
N ASN A 62 5.88 -15.49 9.85
CA ASN A 62 4.74 -15.62 10.76
C ASN A 62 4.22 -14.30 11.34
N SER A 63 4.58 -13.15 10.75
CA SER A 63 3.90 -11.90 11.03
C SER A 63 2.44 -11.96 10.58
N VAL A 64 1.56 -11.30 11.33
CA VAL A 64 0.13 -11.22 11.01
C VAL A 64 -0.23 -9.77 10.72
N HIS A 65 -0.65 -9.51 9.49
CA HIS A 65 -0.98 -8.17 8.99
C HIS A 65 -2.50 -7.98 8.99
N LEU A 66 -2.99 -6.99 9.73
CA LEU A 66 -4.40 -6.62 9.78
C LEU A 66 -4.63 -5.43 8.85
N LEU A 67 -5.41 -5.65 7.79
CA LEU A 67 -5.89 -4.61 6.87
C LEU A 67 -7.27 -4.13 7.34
N CYS A 68 -7.27 -3.09 8.14
CA CYS A 68 -8.44 -2.55 8.83
C CYS A 68 -9.01 -1.36 8.07
N VAL A 69 -9.24 -1.52 6.76
CA VAL A 69 -9.83 -0.52 5.89
C VAL A 69 -11.07 -1.11 5.25
N LYS A 70 -12.22 -0.45 5.41
CA LYS A 70 -13.51 -0.89 4.84
C LYS A 70 -13.85 -2.35 5.18
N ALA A 71 -13.51 -2.81 6.39
CA ALA A 71 -13.80 -4.17 6.84
C ALA A 71 -15.26 -4.35 7.26
N ALA A 72 -15.93 -3.30 7.75
CA ALA A 72 -17.37 -3.29 8.04
C ALA A 72 -18.17 -3.13 6.74
N CYS A 73 -18.19 -4.17 5.92
CA CYS A 73 -18.88 -4.21 4.63
C CYS A 73 -19.62 -5.55 4.49
N ASP A 74 -20.36 -5.70 3.42
CA ASP A 74 -21.10 -6.92 3.05
C ASP A 74 -20.23 -8.02 2.44
N ARG A 75 -18.91 -7.85 2.45
CA ARG A 75 -17.94 -8.79 1.90
C ARG A 75 -17.45 -9.78 2.95
N PRO A 76 -17.12 -11.00 2.55
CA PRO A 76 -16.53 -11.99 3.45
C PRO A 76 -15.22 -11.51 4.06
N LEU A 77 -14.98 -11.90 5.32
CA LEU A 77 -13.70 -11.66 5.98
C LEU A 77 -12.76 -12.83 5.69
N ARG A 78 -11.53 -12.52 5.31
CA ARG A 78 -10.55 -13.50 4.86
C ARG A 78 -9.30 -13.50 5.75
N LEU A 79 -8.80 -14.70 5.96
CA LEU A 79 -7.43 -14.97 6.36
C LEU A 79 -6.68 -15.48 5.14
N VAL A 80 -5.59 -14.84 4.79
CA VAL A 80 -4.73 -15.25 3.68
C VAL A 80 -3.37 -15.62 4.22
N LYS A 81 -2.89 -16.81 3.86
CA LYS A 81 -1.50 -17.20 4.05
C LYS A 81 -0.77 -17.05 2.72
N TYR A 82 0.17 -16.12 2.69
CA TYR A 82 0.97 -15.82 1.52
C TYR A 82 2.45 -15.81 1.88
N ARG A 83 3.24 -16.52 1.12
CA ARG A 83 4.62 -16.81 1.47
C ARG A 83 4.67 -17.39 2.89
N ARG A 84 5.29 -16.71 3.82
CA ARG A 84 5.40 -17.19 5.23
C ARG A 84 4.73 -16.22 6.22
N GLN A 85 3.80 -15.41 5.75
CA GLN A 85 3.08 -14.41 6.54
C GLN A 85 1.56 -14.61 6.43
N PHE A 86 0.81 -13.96 7.30
CA PHE A 86 -0.64 -14.01 7.36
C PHE A 86 -1.24 -12.62 7.18
N TYR A 87 -2.34 -12.54 6.47
CA TYR A 87 -3.04 -11.31 6.17
C TYR A 87 -4.53 -11.47 6.50
N LEU A 88 -5.09 -10.53 7.23
CA LEU A 88 -6.49 -10.48 7.60
C LEU A 88 -7.13 -9.23 6.99
N GLY A 89 -8.19 -9.41 6.23
CA GLY A 89 -8.88 -8.31 5.54
C GLY A 89 -10.27 -8.74 5.07
N ALA A 90 -11.08 -7.78 4.62
CA ALA A 90 -12.29 -8.08 3.89
C ALA A 90 -11.96 -8.44 2.44
N ASP A 91 -12.71 -9.38 1.87
CA ASP A 91 -12.62 -9.80 0.47
C ASP A 91 -13.20 -8.70 -0.44
N ASN A 92 -12.57 -7.55 -0.39
CA ASN A 92 -12.85 -6.46 -1.29
C ASN A 92 -11.88 -6.53 -2.48
N GLU A 93 -12.27 -5.96 -3.58
CA GLU A 93 -11.57 -6.09 -4.86
C GLU A 93 -10.06 -5.76 -4.80
N ALA A 94 -9.65 -4.86 -3.89
CA ALA A 94 -8.26 -4.46 -3.78
C ALA A 94 -7.41 -5.39 -2.89
N PHE A 95 -8.00 -6.19 -2.01
CA PHE A 95 -7.25 -7.07 -1.13
C PHE A 95 -6.42 -8.10 -1.90
N GLY A 96 -6.95 -8.60 -3.01
CA GLY A 96 -6.24 -9.50 -3.92
C GLY A 96 -4.95 -8.92 -4.52
N LEU A 97 -4.83 -7.60 -4.61
CA LEU A 97 -3.63 -6.92 -5.15
C LEU A 97 -2.38 -7.06 -4.27
N LEU A 98 -2.53 -7.56 -3.04
CA LEU A 98 -1.37 -7.89 -2.19
C LEU A 98 -0.56 -9.10 -2.72
N PHE A 99 -1.16 -9.96 -3.54
CA PHE A 99 -0.67 -11.30 -3.84
C PHE A 99 -0.46 -11.51 -5.34
N ASP A 100 0.72 -11.15 -5.86
CA ASP A 100 0.98 -11.11 -7.30
C ASP A 100 1.69 -12.34 -7.86
N GLU A 101 2.63 -12.93 -7.09
CA GLU A 101 3.61 -13.87 -7.66
C GLU A 101 3.21 -15.33 -7.48
N GLU A 102 2.53 -15.63 -6.39
CA GLU A 102 2.10 -16.98 -6.03
C GLU A 102 0.62 -16.99 -5.63
N ALA A 103 -0.10 -18.03 -5.96
CA ALA A 103 -1.46 -18.18 -5.50
C ALA A 103 -1.50 -18.34 -3.97
N PRO A 104 -2.13 -17.42 -3.23
CA PRO A 104 -2.20 -17.50 -1.79
C PRO A 104 -3.16 -18.60 -1.34
N MET A 105 -2.96 -19.13 -0.13
CA MET A 105 -3.98 -19.94 0.54
C MET A 105 -4.98 -19.03 1.23
N VAL A 106 -6.25 -19.14 0.86
CA VAL A 106 -7.33 -18.28 1.35
C VAL A 106 -8.26 -19.08 2.25
N TYR A 107 -8.61 -18.50 3.39
CA TYR A 107 -9.55 -19.07 4.37
C TYR A 107 -10.68 -18.09 4.68
N ASP A 108 -11.89 -18.61 4.76
CA ASP A 108 -13.06 -17.85 5.21
C ASP A 108 -13.11 -17.82 6.74
N LEU A 109 -13.20 -16.63 7.31
CA LEU A 109 -13.26 -16.42 8.76
C LEU A 109 -14.67 -16.47 9.34
N SER A 110 -15.70 -16.79 8.56
CA SER A 110 -17.08 -16.89 9.06
C SER A 110 -17.27 -17.93 10.18
N GLY A 111 -16.32 -18.86 10.31
CA GLY A 111 -16.29 -19.85 11.38
C GLY A 111 -15.68 -19.36 12.72
N VAL A 112 -15.07 -18.19 12.75
CA VAL A 112 -14.55 -17.61 13.99
C VAL A 112 -15.72 -17.25 14.90
N ARG A 113 -15.86 -17.96 16.02
CA ARG A 113 -16.95 -17.73 16.96
C ARG A 113 -16.64 -16.54 17.85
N THR A 114 -17.57 -15.61 17.91
CA THR A 114 -17.59 -14.52 18.89
C THR A 114 -18.85 -14.64 19.71
N GLU A 115 -18.78 -14.40 21.02
CA GLU A 115 -19.94 -14.54 21.90
C GLU A 115 -21.01 -13.47 21.64
N LYS A 116 -20.57 -12.25 21.34
CA LYS A 116 -21.43 -11.09 21.05
C LYS A 116 -20.79 -10.24 19.95
N PRO A 117 -20.95 -10.60 18.69
CA PRO A 117 -20.31 -9.87 17.61
C PRO A 117 -20.86 -8.44 17.51
N LEU A 118 -19.96 -7.47 17.40
CA LEU A 118 -20.28 -6.09 17.02
C LEU A 118 -20.06 -5.93 15.52
N PRO A 119 -21.11 -5.98 14.70
CA PRO A 119 -20.98 -5.95 13.22
C PRO A 119 -20.30 -4.67 12.73
N THR A 120 -20.34 -3.61 13.52
CA THR A 120 -19.74 -2.31 13.21
C THR A 120 -18.24 -2.23 13.47
N PHE A 121 -17.66 -3.27 14.09
CA PHE A 121 -16.22 -3.34 14.35
C PHE A 121 -15.69 -4.77 14.12
N PRO A 122 -15.75 -5.26 12.87
CA PRO A 122 -15.39 -6.63 12.53
C PRO A 122 -13.92 -6.94 12.83
N GLU A 123 -13.02 -5.97 12.73
CA GLU A 123 -11.60 -6.16 13.03
C GLU A 123 -11.40 -6.61 14.48
N ARG A 124 -12.11 -6.03 15.41
CA ARG A 124 -12.06 -6.42 16.82
C ARG A 124 -12.66 -7.81 17.05
N GLU A 125 -13.76 -8.11 16.37
CA GLU A 125 -14.56 -9.31 16.63
C GLU A 125 -14.02 -10.55 15.90
N TRP A 126 -13.46 -10.40 14.72
CA TRP A 126 -12.96 -11.53 13.89
C TRP A 126 -11.45 -11.49 13.69
N PHE A 127 -10.85 -10.34 13.36
CA PHE A 127 -9.42 -10.30 13.07
C PHE A 127 -8.58 -10.46 14.35
N VAL A 128 -8.96 -9.85 15.45
CA VAL A 128 -8.19 -9.97 16.71
C VAL A 128 -8.15 -11.41 17.23
N PRO A 129 -9.27 -12.16 17.34
CA PRO A 129 -9.20 -13.56 17.72
C PRO A 129 -8.37 -14.41 16.75
N ALA A 130 -8.52 -14.20 15.46
CA ALA A 130 -7.75 -14.91 14.44
C ALA A 130 -6.24 -14.59 14.55
N ALA A 131 -5.89 -13.32 14.68
CA ALA A 131 -4.49 -12.90 14.85
C ALA A 131 -3.87 -13.48 16.13
N ALA A 132 -4.58 -13.43 17.25
CA ALA A 132 -4.13 -14.01 18.52
C ALA A 132 -3.88 -15.53 18.41
N HIS A 133 -4.76 -16.24 17.72
CA HIS A 133 -4.59 -17.67 17.43
C HIS A 133 -3.33 -17.94 16.62
N LEU A 134 -3.11 -17.18 15.54
CA LEU A 134 -1.97 -17.36 14.65
C LEU A 134 -0.64 -17.04 15.34
N VAL A 135 -0.53 -15.92 16.06
CA VAL A 135 0.71 -15.52 16.73
C VAL A 135 1.08 -16.42 17.92
N THR A 136 0.13 -17.21 18.41
CA THR A 136 0.38 -18.24 19.43
C THR A 136 0.70 -19.61 18.83
N GLY A 137 0.83 -19.71 17.51
CA GLY A 137 1.21 -20.93 16.79
C GLY A 137 0.03 -21.79 16.33
N GLY A 138 -1.19 -21.25 16.38
CA GLY A 138 -2.38 -21.93 15.89
C GLY A 138 -2.38 -22.04 14.36
N ALA A 139 -2.96 -23.13 13.85
CA ALA A 139 -3.05 -23.37 12.42
C ALA A 139 -4.26 -22.61 11.80
N PRO A 140 -4.10 -22.04 10.60
CA PRO A 140 -5.21 -21.37 9.88
C PRO A 140 -6.46 -22.26 9.73
N GLU A 141 -6.26 -23.53 9.45
CA GLU A 141 -7.31 -24.53 9.22
C GLU A 141 -8.23 -24.75 10.43
N SER A 142 -7.75 -24.40 11.63
CA SER A 142 -8.56 -24.56 12.86
C SER A 142 -9.53 -23.41 13.09
N ILE A 143 -9.37 -22.29 12.40
CA ILE A 143 -10.21 -21.09 12.55
C ILE A 143 -10.90 -20.65 11.25
N GLY A 144 -10.49 -21.19 10.11
CA GLY A 144 -11.07 -20.88 8.81
C GLY A 144 -11.26 -22.11 7.95
N ARG A 145 -12.20 -22.06 7.01
CA ARG A 145 -12.35 -23.06 5.95
C ARG A 145 -11.68 -22.56 4.70
N MET A 146 -11.04 -23.46 3.94
CA MET A 146 -10.52 -23.11 2.61
C MET A 146 -11.59 -22.42 1.79
N ALA A 147 -11.23 -21.31 1.21
CA ALA A 147 -12.08 -20.48 0.37
C ALA A 147 -11.53 -20.42 -1.08
N PRO A 148 -12.37 -20.05 -2.07
CA PRO A 148 -11.88 -19.75 -3.41
C PRO A 148 -10.78 -18.70 -3.39
N ALA A 149 -9.96 -18.65 -4.45
CA ALA A 149 -8.98 -17.60 -4.64
C ALA A 149 -9.67 -16.22 -4.63
N LEU A 150 -8.94 -15.22 -4.14
CA LEU A 150 -9.40 -13.84 -4.21
C LEU A 150 -9.49 -13.41 -5.68
N GLU A 151 -10.50 -12.65 -6.01
CA GLU A 151 -10.59 -12.02 -7.33
C GLU A 151 -9.68 -10.76 -7.33
N PRO A 152 -8.61 -10.72 -8.13
CA PRO A 152 -7.75 -9.55 -8.17
C PRO A 152 -8.48 -8.41 -8.89
N LEU A 153 -8.44 -7.23 -8.31
CA LEU A 153 -8.77 -6.01 -9.04
C LEU A 153 -7.74 -5.82 -10.16
N THR A 154 -8.22 -5.64 -11.38
CA THR A 154 -7.33 -5.30 -12.49
C THR A 154 -6.93 -3.84 -12.38
N LEU A 155 -5.71 -3.58 -11.91
CA LEU A 155 -5.12 -2.23 -12.02
C LEU A 155 -4.84 -1.95 -13.49
N VAL A 156 -4.94 -0.68 -13.87
CA VAL A 156 -4.50 -0.25 -15.20
C VAL A 156 -2.97 -0.36 -15.24
N PRO A 157 -2.41 -1.31 -16.00
CA PRO A 157 -0.96 -1.43 -16.09
C PRO A 157 -0.38 -0.25 -16.86
N PRO A 158 0.89 0.10 -16.65
CA PRO A 158 1.60 0.98 -17.55
C PRO A 158 1.53 0.42 -18.98
N ARG A 159 1.42 1.31 -19.97
CA ARG A 159 1.24 0.92 -21.37
C ARG A 159 2.06 1.81 -22.31
N LEU A 160 2.38 1.28 -23.45
CA LEU A 160 3.05 2.03 -24.54
C LEU A 160 1.99 2.51 -25.52
N GLU A 161 1.86 3.83 -25.68
CA GLU A 161 0.98 4.49 -26.64
C GLU A 161 1.83 5.24 -27.68
N GLY A 162 2.07 4.61 -28.84
CA GLY A 162 2.96 5.17 -29.84
C GLY A 162 4.40 5.31 -29.31
N ASN A 163 4.87 6.54 -29.13
CA ASN A 163 6.19 6.85 -28.57
C ASN A 163 6.10 7.33 -27.08
N GLU A 164 5.02 7.04 -26.41
CA GLU A 164 4.84 7.43 -25.00
C GLU A 164 4.69 6.20 -24.10
N LEU A 165 5.48 6.12 -23.03
CA LEU A 165 5.20 5.23 -21.91
C LEU A 165 4.24 5.94 -20.96
N VAL A 166 3.06 5.38 -20.80
CA VAL A 166 1.99 5.94 -19.97
C VAL A 166 1.81 5.10 -18.72
N GLY A 167 2.04 5.68 -17.57
CA GLY A 167 1.72 5.12 -16.28
C GLY A 167 0.71 5.98 -15.55
N GLN A 168 0.40 5.61 -14.31
CA GLN A 168 -0.57 6.31 -13.47
C GLN A 168 0.02 6.58 -12.08
N ILE A 169 -0.32 7.72 -11.47
CA ILE A 169 0.05 8.01 -10.09
C ILE A 169 -0.81 7.13 -9.17
N VAL A 170 -0.16 6.27 -8.42
CA VAL A 170 -0.81 5.32 -7.50
C VAL A 170 -0.80 5.78 -6.05
N TYR A 171 0.18 6.61 -5.68
CA TYR A 171 0.34 7.08 -4.32
C TYR A 171 0.94 8.50 -4.29
N ILE A 172 0.54 9.29 -3.30
CA ILE A 172 1.17 10.56 -2.97
C ILE A 172 1.59 10.48 -1.50
N ASP A 173 2.86 10.68 -1.24
CA ASP A 173 3.41 10.57 0.09
C ASP A 173 3.15 11.83 0.94
N HIS A 174 3.62 11.81 2.20
CA HIS A 174 3.45 12.94 3.12
C HIS A 174 4.18 14.22 2.66
N PHE A 175 5.21 14.10 1.85
CA PHE A 175 5.95 15.22 1.29
C PHE A 175 5.31 15.78 0.01
N GLY A 176 4.23 15.15 -0.48
CA GLY A 176 3.58 15.48 -1.74
C GLY A 176 4.29 14.92 -2.97
N ASN A 177 5.20 13.96 -2.80
CA ASN A 177 5.83 13.27 -3.92
C ASN A 177 4.83 12.33 -4.57
N ALA A 178 4.80 12.31 -5.90
CA ALA A 178 3.88 11.50 -6.69
C ALA A 178 4.56 10.21 -7.17
N VAL A 179 4.15 9.08 -6.61
CA VAL A 179 4.66 7.75 -6.99
C VAL A 179 3.79 7.14 -8.05
N THR A 180 4.40 6.67 -9.14
CA THR A 180 3.70 6.05 -10.26
C THR A 180 3.72 4.52 -10.18
N ASN A 181 2.96 3.85 -11.04
CA ASN A 181 3.03 2.40 -11.23
C ASN A 181 4.12 1.97 -12.24
N ILE A 182 4.97 2.89 -12.71
CA ILE A 182 6.08 2.58 -13.60
C ILE A 182 7.25 2.07 -12.76
N THR A 183 7.60 0.80 -12.92
CA THR A 183 8.77 0.22 -12.25
C THR A 183 10.08 0.60 -12.96
N ARG A 184 11.19 0.55 -12.23
CA ARG A 184 12.53 0.74 -12.81
C ARG A 184 12.77 -0.23 -13.97
N ALA A 185 12.45 -1.50 -13.80
CA ALA A 185 12.65 -2.52 -14.81
C ALA A 185 11.91 -2.20 -16.12
N LEU A 186 10.62 -1.82 -16.02
CA LEU A 186 9.83 -1.42 -17.16
C LEU A 186 10.38 -0.14 -17.82
N PHE A 187 10.78 0.83 -17.02
CA PHE A 187 11.38 2.06 -17.56
C PHE A 187 12.67 1.75 -18.33
N GLU A 188 13.57 0.95 -17.76
CA GLU A 188 14.83 0.55 -18.39
C GLU A 188 14.59 -0.27 -19.68
N GLU A 189 13.60 -1.15 -19.69
CA GLU A 189 13.20 -1.92 -20.86
C GLU A 189 12.66 -1.03 -21.99
N VAL A 190 11.77 -0.09 -21.64
CA VAL A 190 11.04 0.72 -22.63
C VAL A 190 11.82 1.96 -23.02
N VAL A 191 12.43 2.66 -22.10
CA VAL A 191 13.18 3.90 -22.36
C VAL A 191 14.64 3.60 -22.73
N GLY A 192 15.31 2.78 -21.94
CA GLY A 192 16.72 2.42 -22.18
C GLY A 192 17.61 3.66 -22.19
N GLU A 193 18.41 3.78 -23.23
CA GLU A 193 19.34 4.91 -23.45
C GLU A 193 18.72 6.07 -24.28
N ARG A 194 17.43 5.97 -24.63
CA ARG A 194 16.77 7.01 -25.43
C ARG A 194 16.59 8.29 -24.63
N GLU A 195 16.67 9.41 -25.31
CA GLU A 195 16.21 10.67 -24.74
C GLU A 195 14.71 10.58 -24.42
N PHE A 196 14.29 11.24 -23.36
CA PHE A 196 12.89 11.28 -22.97
C PHE A 196 12.52 12.61 -22.32
N ILE A 197 11.24 12.88 -22.27
CA ILE A 197 10.64 14.01 -21.56
C ILE A 197 9.46 13.50 -20.76
N ILE A 198 9.40 13.87 -19.47
CA ILE A 198 8.18 13.81 -18.66
C ILE A 198 7.63 15.23 -18.64
N PRO A 199 6.60 15.55 -19.46
CA PRO A 199 6.08 16.90 -19.55
C PRO A 199 5.34 17.26 -18.27
N MET A 200 5.64 18.43 -17.74
CA MET A 200 4.96 19.02 -16.58
C MET A 200 4.06 20.17 -17.04
N ARG A 201 3.24 20.67 -16.13
CA ARG A 201 2.34 21.81 -16.41
C ARG A 201 3.06 23.05 -16.98
N SER A 202 4.33 23.22 -16.64
CA SER A 202 5.20 24.27 -17.17
C SER A 202 6.42 23.60 -17.80
N ALA A 203 6.75 23.96 -19.05
CA ALA A 203 7.89 23.43 -19.77
C ALA A 203 9.24 23.64 -19.02
N ARG A 204 9.31 24.66 -18.15
CA ARG A 204 10.48 24.84 -17.27
C ARG A 204 10.67 23.70 -16.29
N MET A 205 9.58 23.04 -15.91
CA MET A 205 9.56 21.93 -14.96
C MET A 205 9.62 20.57 -15.64
N ASP A 206 9.69 20.51 -16.98
CA ASP A 206 9.83 19.25 -17.71
C ASP A 206 11.07 18.48 -17.25
N ILE A 207 10.88 17.19 -17.00
CA ILE A 207 11.94 16.33 -16.52
C ILE A 207 12.51 15.56 -17.70
N ARG A 208 13.83 15.58 -17.86
CA ARG A 208 14.54 14.98 -19.02
C ARG A 208 15.60 13.98 -18.59
N ARG A 209 15.73 13.70 -17.31
CA ARG A 209 16.65 12.71 -16.76
C ARG A 209 16.10 12.11 -15.49
N ILE A 210 16.51 10.89 -15.20
CA ILE A 210 16.30 10.29 -13.89
C ILE A 210 17.47 10.69 -12.98
N SER A 211 17.18 11.19 -11.81
CA SER A 211 18.16 11.54 -10.79
C SER A 211 18.34 10.39 -9.79
N MET A 212 19.48 10.34 -9.15
CA MET A 212 19.74 9.41 -8.03
C MET A 212 19.24 9.98 -6.71
N HIS A 213 19.25 11.32 -6.57
CA HIS A 213 18.90 12.02 -5.35
C HIS A 213 18.06 13.27 -5.63
N TYR A 214 17.20 13.66 -4.69
CA TYR A 214 16.34 14.84 -4.81
C TYR A 214 17.14 16.15 -5.02
N HIS A 215 18.32 16.26 -4.42
CA HIS A 215 19.16 17.46 -4.46
C HIS A 215 20.04 17.63 -5.72
N GLU A 216 19.87 16.78 -6.71
CA GLU A 216 20.56 16.92 -8.01
C GLU A 216 19.97 18.03 -8.91
N VAL A 217 18.85 18.59 -8.50
CA VAL A 217 18.22 19.76 -9.13
C VAL A 217 18.18 20.92 -8.14
N ALA A 218 17.96 22.14 -8.62
CA ALA A 218 17.87 23.29 -7.73
C ALA A 218 16.63 23.21 -6.82
N ALA A 219 16.68 23.88 -5.66
CA ALA A 219 15.54 23.96 -4.77
C ALA A 219 14.34 24.58 -5.50
N GLY A 220 13.18 23.92 -5.42
CA GLY A 220 11.95 24.28 -6.11
C GLY A 220 11.82 23.72 -7.53
N ASP A 221 12.81 23.03 -8.06
CA ASP A 221 12.72 22.36 -9.35
C ASP A 221 12.15 20.94 -9.22
N ALA A 222 11.49 20.49 -10.31
CA ALA A 222 10.97 19.13 -10.42
C ALA A 222 12.10 18.12 -10.63
N VAL A 223 11.97 16.96 -10.01
CA VAL A 223 12.92 15.84 -10.13
C VAL A 223 12.15 14.53 -10.28
N ALA A 224 12.67 13.62 -11.09
CA ALA A 224 12.23 12.23 -11.13
C ALA A 224 13.35 11.30 -10.71
N LEU A 225 12.99 10.31 -9.90
CA LEU A 225 13.91 9.28 -9.42
C LEU A 225 13.15 7.96 -9.20
N PHE A 226 13.88 6.89 -8.99
CA PHE A 226 13.26 5.64 -8.52
C PHE A 226 13.41 5.55 -7.00
N ASN A 227 12.27 5.47 -6.32
CA ASN A 227 12.24 5.35 -4.87
C ASN A 227 12.76 3.97 -4.40
N ALA A 228 12.81 3.77 -3.07
CA ALA A 228 13.32 2.53 -2.46
C ALA A 228 12.52 1.28 -2.87
N ALA A 229 11.26 1.45 -3.25
CA ALA A 229 10.40 0.37 -3.74
C ALA A 229 10.56 0.09 -5.25
N GLY A 230 11.43 0.84 -5.94
CA GLY A 230 11.70 0.68 -7.37
C GLY A 230 10.67 1.30 -8.31
N PHE A 231 9.80 2.18 -7.80
CA PHE A 231 8.82 2.89 -8.63
C PHE A 231 9.31 4.28 -9.00
N LEU A 232 8.96 4.73 -10.20
CA LEU A 232 9.22 6.09 -10.65
C LEU A 232 8.41 7.07 -9.79
N GLU A 233 9.13 8.01 -9.17
CA GLU A 233 8.60 9.04 -8.31
C GLU A 233 8.92 10.41 -8.88
N ILE A 234 7.94 11.31 -8.88
CA ILE A 234 8.07 12.72 -9.27
C ILE A 234 7.95 13.56 -7.99
N ALA A 235 8.96 14.38 -7.76
CA ALA A 235 9.08 15.19 -6.55
C ALA A 235 9.48 16.63 -6.88
N ILE A 236 9.42 17.49 -5.88
CA ILE A 236 10.04 18.82 -5.90
C ILE A 236 11.20 18.82 -4.90
N ASN A 237 12.36 19.29 -5.32
CA ASN A 237 13.46 19.51 -4.38
C ASN A 237 13.18 20.69 -3.46
N ASN A 238 12.84 20.40 -2.21
CA ASN A 238 12.51 21.42 -1.18
C ASN A 238 13.60 21.57 -0.10
N HIS A 239 14.82 21.16 -0.37
CA HIS A 239 15.87 21.02 0.62
C HIS A 239 16.16 22.29 1.47
N SER A 240 15.76 23.47 1.06
CA SER A 240 16.15 24.73 1.69
C SER A 240 15.02 25.50 2.39
N ALA A 241 13.79 25.03 2.39
CA ALA A 241 12.67 25.78 2.96
C ALA A 241 12.17 25.18 4.28
N PRO A 242 12.41 25.81 5.45
CA PRO A 242 11.70 25.48 6.66
C PRO A 242 10.18 25.67 6.43
N GLY A 243 9.41 24.58 6.52
CA GLY A 243 7.97 24.62 6.30
C GLY A 243 7.53 24.40 4.85
N GLY A 244 8.40 23.89 3.98
CA GLY A 244 8.21 23.47 2.59
C GLY A 244 6.96 24.01 1.89
N ASN A 245 7.11 24.70 0.78
CA ASN A 245 5.99 25.35 0.05
C ASN A 245 5.13 24.35 -0.78
N GLY A 246 5.11 23.08 -0.43
CA GLY A 246 4.36 22.02 -1.11
C GLY A 246 5.23 21.09 -1.94
N GLY A 247 4.70 19.88 -2.22
CA GLY A 247 5.34 18.85 -3.05
C GLY A 247 4.90 18.92 -4.51
N ALA A 248 5.15 17.83 -5.23
CA ALA A 248 4.73 17.68 -6.62
C ALA A 248 3.20 17.71 -6.77
N ASP A 249 2.46 17.25 -5.77
CA ASP A 249 1.00 17.31 -5.70
C ASP A 249 0.47 18.74 -5.78
N THR A 250 1.05 19.67 -5.02
CA THR A 250 0.59 21.05 -4.93
C THR A 250 1.22 21.94 -5.99
N LEU A 251 2.53 21.85 -6.22
CA LEU A 251 3.25 22.75 -7.14
C LEU A 251 3.11 22.36 -8.60
N LEU A 252 3.08 21.04 -8.90
CA LEU A 252 2.84 20.55 -10.26
C LEU A 252 1.37 20.20 -10.50
N GLY A 253 0.55 20.16 -9.44
CA GLY A 253 -0.86 19.81 -9.51
C GLY A 253 -1.10 18.32 -9.78
N LEU A 254 -0.12 17.46 -9.45
CA LEU A 254 -0.22 16.02 -9.65
C LEU A 254 -1.20 15.40 -8.66
N ARG A 255 -2.00 14.44 -9.15
CA ARG A 255 -3.03 13.77 -8.35
C ARG A 255 -3.01 12.27 -8.60
N ARG A 256 -3.46 11.50 -7.63
CA ARG A 256 -3.68 10.06 -7.82
C ARG A 256 -4.62 9.79 -8.98
N GLU A 257 -4.43 8.63 -9.60
CA GLU A 257 -5.16 8.18 -10.79
C GLU A 257 -4.93 9.04 -12.04
N GLN A 258 -4.08 10.07 -11.95
CA GLN A 258 -3.66 10.86 -13.10
C GLN A 258 -2.59 10.09 -13.90
N ASP A 259 -2.74 10.13 -15.22
CA ASP A 259 -1.72 9.60 -16.13
C ASP A 259 -0.43 10.43 -16.05
N VAL A 260 0.69 9.72 -16.02
CA VAL A 260 2.03 10.28 -16.23
C VAL A 260 2.54 9.75 -17.56
N ARG A 261 2.91 10.65 -18.46
CA ARG A 261 3.38 10.36 -19.80
C ARG A 261 4.88 10.62 -19.91
N ILE A 262 5.58 9.67 -20.46
CA ILE A 262 7.01 9.77 -20.75
C ILE A 262 7.16 9.70 -22.26
N THR A 263 7.36 10.83 -22.89
CA THR A 263 7.56 10.91 -24.35
C THR A 263 8.99 10.54 -24.69
N LEU A 264 9.17 9.58 -25.58
CA LEU A 264 10.46 9.06 -26.00
C LEU A 264 10.97 9.82 -27.19
N GLY A 265 12.27 10.14 -27.19
CA GLY A 265 12.97 10.65 -28.37
C GLY A 265 12.99 9.62 -29.50
N ALA A 266 13.16 10.12 -30.70
CA ALA A 266 13.21 9.29 -31.92
C ALA A 266 14.44 8.37 -31.94
#